data_e3360f96d487564c72adf75d399d3990
#
_entry.id   e3360f96d487564c72adf75d399d3990
#
_cell.length_a   1.000
_cell.length_b   1.000
_cell.length_c   1.000
_cell.angle_alpha   90.00
_cell.angle_beta   90.00
_cell.angle_gamma   90.00
#
_symmetry.space_group_name_H-M   'P 1'
#
loop_
_entity.id
_entity.type
_entity.pdbx_description
1 polymer ?
#
loop_
_entity_poly.entity_id
_entity_poly.type
_entity_poly.pdbx_seq_one_letter_code
_entity_poly.pdbx_strand_id
1 'polypeptide(L)'
;MDIHISVRNLVEFILRSGDIDNRKAVAPENAMQEGSRIHRMIQRRMGSDYHAEVSLQYLYETENYRILIDGRADGIIDATESNGNMVTIDEIKGTYREIHRIKEAQQVHLAQASCYAYFYAKQQELSAIRIRITYCNMETEELKYFHYEYTIRELENWFMEIINSYRRWADFQYEWQGLRQQSIKQLVFPFPYREGQKNLVTYVYQTIYHRKKLFIEAPTGVGKTISTVFPSIKAMGEGKGQRIFYLTAKTITRTVANDTLELLRKQMLRLKSVTLTAKDKICFIEETECNPVDCPYAKGHFDRINDAIYDLLIHEDNFSREKIEEYAARHKVCPFEMSLDMSLFADMIIC
;
A
#
# COMPACT_ATOMS: atom_id res chain seq x y z
N MET A 1 2.28 -10.72 -16.84
CA MET A 1 1.57 -9.80 -15.93
C MET A 1 2.53 -8.70 -15.52
N ASP A 2 2.06 -7.45 -15.44
CA ASP A 2 2.87 -6.35 -14.95
C ASP A 2 2.36 -5.96 -13.55
N ILE A 3 3.27 -5.96 -12.58
CA ILE A 3 3.04 -5.48 -11.22
C ILE A 3 3.68 -4.11 -11.12
N HIS A 4 2.92 -3.11 -10.73
CA HIS A 4 3.39 -1.73 -10.62
C HIS A 4 3.44 -1.29 -9.15
N ILE A 5 4.57 -0.77 -8.72
CA ILE A 5 4.77 -0.22 -7.38
C ILE A 5 5.65 1.02 -7.44
N SER A 6 5.27 2.08 -6.74
CA SER A 6 6.14 3.25 -6.62
C SER A 6 7.32 2.98 -5.69
N VAL A 7 8.46 3.64 -5.92
CA VAL A 7 9.63 3.59 -5.03
C VAL A 7 9.23 3.84 -3.58
N ARG A 8 8.44 4.88 -3.35
CA ARG A 8 7.96 5.22 -2.00
C ARG A 8 7.21 4.07 -1.35
N ASN A 9 6.21 3.51 -2.04
CA ASN A 9 5.40 2.41 -1.49
C ASN A 9 6.24 1.16 -1.24
N LEU A 10 7.21 0.87 -2.11
CA LEU A 10 8.10 -0.27 -1.96
C LEU A 10 8.95 -0.16 -0.69
N VAL A 11 9.64 0.98 -0.50
CA VAL A 11 10.53 1.16 0.66
C VAL A 11 9.76 1.31 1.96
N GLU A 12 8.64 2.05 1.97
CA GLU A 12 7.77 2.19 3.15
C GLU A 12 7.17 0.85 3.57
N PHE A 13 6.82 -0.02 2.62
CA PHE A 13 6.27 -1.33 2.91
C PHE A 13 7.32 -2.33 3.41
N ILE A 14 8.48 -2.40 2.76
CA ILE A 14 9.51 -3.41 3.09
C ILE A 14 10.31 -3.01 4.33
N LEU A 15 10.61 -1.71 4.50
CA LEU A 15 11.49 -1.21 5.56
C LEU A 15 10.73 -0.60 6.75
N ARG A 16 9.40 -0.76 6.80
CA ARG A 16 8.66 -0.29 7.97
C ARG A 16 9.14 -0.99 9.24
N SER A 17 9.36 -0.23 10.29
CA SER A 17 9.89 -0.72 11.55
C SER A 17 9.45 0.14 12.73
N GLY A 18 9.53 -0.42 13.94
CA GLY A 18 9.26 0.25 15.19
C GLY A 18 7.79 0.16 15.65
N ASP A 19 7.35 1.20 16.34
CA ASP A 19 6.14 1.19 17.16
C ASP A 19 5.00 2.01 16.56
N ILE A 20 3.76 1.60 16.85
CA ILE A 20 2.62 2.53 16.80
C ILE A 20 2.75 3.46 18.01
N ASP A 21 2.73 4.78 17.78
CA ASP A 21 2.83 5.77 18.86
C ASP A 21 1.96 7.00 18.54
N ASN A 22 0.80 7.10 19.18
CA ASN A 22 -0.15 8.20 19.03
C ASN A 22 0.24 9.48 19.78
N ARG A 23 1.32 9.44 20.60
CA ARG A 23 1.86 10.62 21.29
C ARG A 23 2.72 11.47 20.36
N LYS A 24 3.11 10.94 19.20
CA LYS A 24 3.81 11.73 18.18
C LYS A 24 2.87 12.82 17.68
N ALA A 25 3.39 14.05 17.58
CA ALA A 25 2.59 15.18 17.11
C ALA A 25 1.91 14.86 15.77
N VAL A 26 0.62 15.09 15.71
CA VAL A 26 -0.14 14.98 14.47
C VAL A 26 0.31 16.10 13.55
N ALA A 27 0.67 15.77 12.31
CA ALA A 27 1.00 16.78 11.32
C ALA A 27 -0.20 17.72 11.11
N PRO A 28 0.02 19.04 10.97
CA PRO A 28 -1.04 19.98 10.66
C PRO A 28 -1.82 19.58 9.39
N GLU A 29 -3.09 19.98 9.29
CA GLU A 29 -3.95 19.65 8.13
C GLU A 29 -3.36 20.09 6.79
N ASN A 30 -2.56 21.16 6.78
CA ASN A 30 -1.90 21.71 5.60
C ASN A 30 -0.49 21.12 5.34
N ALA A 31 -0.04 20.12 6.11
CA ALA A 31 1.33 19.58 6.01
C ALA A 31 1.73 19.15 4.59
N MET A 32 0.80 18.56 3.81
CA MET A 32 1.06 18.20 2.41
C MET A 32 1.28 19.41 1.50
N GLN A 33 0.52 20.48 1.71
CA GLN A 33 0.66 21.72 0.94
C GLN A 33 1.97 22.43 1.30
N GLU A 34 2.30 22.49 2.59
CA GLU A 34 3.57 23.03 3.09
C GLU A 34 4.76 22.22 2.59
N GLY A 35 4.71 20.90 2.61
CA GLY A 35 5.72 20.06 2.02
C GLY A 35 5.97 20.39 0.54
N SER A 36 4.91 20.51 -0.25
CA SER A 36 5.01 20.90 -1.66
C SER A 36 5.55 22.34 -1.86
N ARG A 37 5.26 23.27 -0.93
CA ARG A 37 5.82 24.61 -0.93
C ARG A 37 7.33 24.59 -0.70
N ILE A 38 7.77 23.82 0.30
CA ILE A 38 9.19 23.67 0.66
C ILE A 38 9.99 23.08 -0.50
N HIS A 39 9.51 21.99 -1.13
CA HIS A 39 10.19 21.41 -2.29
C HIS A 39 10.40 22.47 -3.39
N ARG A 40 9.34 23.16 -3.81
CA ARG A 40 9.45 24.22 -4.83
C ARG A 40 10.37 25.37 -4.44
N MET A 41 10.38 25.76 -3.15
CA MET A 41 11.24 26.81 -2.64
C MET A 41 12.72 26.41 -2.73
N ILE A 42 13.06 25.19 -2.29
CA ILE A 42 14.44 24.68 -2.35
C ILE A 42 14.89 24.57 -3.79
N GLN A 43 14.10 23.92 -4.64
CA GLN A 43 14.39 23.72 -6.07
C GLN A 43 14.65 25.04 -6.79
N ARG A 44 13.89 26.10 -6.50
CA ARG A 44 14.08 27.45 -7.09
C ARG A 44 15.36 28.16 -6.63
N ARG A 45 15.92 27.79 -5.49
CA ARG A 45 17.18 28.36 -4.96
C ARG A 45 18.41 27.66 -5.51
N MET A 46 18.22 26.53 -6.24
CA MET A 46 19.31 25.77 -6.85
C MET A 46 19.80 26.40 -8.16
N GLY A 47 21.02 26.05 -8.55
CA GLY A 47 21.65 26.49 -9.78
C GLY A 47 21.18 25.77 -11.04
N SER A 48 21.79 26.08 -12.17
CA SER A 48 21.48 25.50 -13.48
C SER A 48 21.89 24.02 -13.60
N ASP A 49 22.72 23.55 -12.70
CA ASP A 49 23.16 22.16 -12.57
C ASP A 49 22.18 21.25 -11.79
N TYR A 50 21.03 21.79 -11.37
CA TYR A 50 20.00 21.10 -10.64
C TYR A 50 18.78 20.79 -11.50
N HIS A 51 18.49 19.51 -11.69
CA HIS A 51 17.32 19.01 -12.43
C HIS A 51 16.25 18.57 -11.44
N ALA A 52 15.18 19.37 -11.33
CA ALA A 52 14.08 19.08 -10.40
C ALA A 52 13.10 18.04 -10.96
N GLU A 53 12.49 17.23 -10.08
CA GLU A 53 11.35 16.37 -10.38
C GLU A 53 11.62 15.35 -11.50
N VAL A 54 12.77 14.69 -11.45
CA VAL A 54 13.20 13.74 -12.50
C VAL A 54 12.51 12.39 -12.32
N SER A 55 11.75 11.98 -13.33
CA SER A 55 11.09 10.66 -13.34
C SER A 55 12.10 9.55 -13.63
N LEU A 56 12.11 8.54 -12.76
CA LEU A 56 13.01 7.38 -12.84
C LEU A 56 12.20 6.09 -12.71
N GLN A 57 12.64 5.05 -13.40
CA GLN A 57 11.99 3.75 -13.34
C GLN A 57 13.01 2.62 -13.48
N TYR A 58 12.65 1.48 -12.91
CA TYR A 58 13.38 0.23 -13.04
C TYR A 58 12.42 -0.92 -13.33
N LEU A 59 12.76 -1.76 -14.30
CA LEU A 59 12.00 -2.94 -14.65
C LEU A 59 12.76 -4.18 -14.16
N TYR A 60 12.15 -4.89 -13.21
CA TYR A 60 12.63 -6.19 -12.75
C TYR A 60 11.82 -7.29 -13.43
N GLU A 61 12.50 -8.19 -14.14
CA GLU A 61 11.87 -9.27 -14.90
C GLU A 61 12.07 -10.62 -14.22
N THR A 62 11.00 -11.40 -14.19
CA THR A 62 11.00 -12.81 -13.81
C THR A 62 10.50 -13.66 -15.00
N GLU A 63 10.50 -14.97 -14.88
CA GLU A 63 9.94 -15.84 -15.91
C GLU A 63 8.43 -15.64 -16.13
N ASN A 64 7.69 -15.26 -15.08
CA ASN A 64 6.23 -15.24 -15.08
C ASN A 64 5.62 -13.84 -15.10
N TYR A 65 6.31 -12.84 -14.57
CA TYR A 65 5.80 -11.48 -14.44
C TYR A 65 6.94 -10.45 -14.42
N ARG A 66 6.58 -9.19 -14.55
CA ARG A 66 7.49 -8.06 -14.45
C ARG A 66 7.05 -7.15 -13.31
N ILE A 67 8.00 -6.59 -12.58
CA ILE A 67 7.75 -5.55 -11.57
C ILE A 67 8.30 -4.24 -12.13
N LEU A 68 7.40 -3.29 -12.39
CA LEU A 68 7.76 -1.93 -12.73
C LEU A 68 7.80 -1.09 -11.45
N ILE A 69 9.00 -0.63 -11.09
CA ILE A 69 9.25 0.24 -9.96
C ILE A 69 9.53 1.64 -10.51
N ASP A 70 8.70 2.60 -10.17
CA ASP A 70 8.85 3.96 -10.66
C ASP A 70 8.76 4.99 -9.53
N GLY A 71 9.19 6.20 -9.83
CA GLY A 71 9.05 7.33 -8.93
C GLY A 71 9.69 8.57 -9.52
N ARG A 72 9.76 9.60 -8.69
CA ARG A 72 10.28 10.89 -9.10
C ARG A 72 11.25 11.39 -8.04
N ALA A 73 12.52 11.50 -8.41
CA ALA A 73 13.53 12.11 -7.56
C ALA A 73 13.25 13.61 -7.42
N ASP A 74 13.35 14.15 -6.21
CA ASP A 74 13.12 15.58 -5.96
C ASP A 74 14.13 16.44 -6.71
N GLY A 75 15.37 15.96 -6.84
CA GLY A 75 16.39 16.62 -7.64
C GLY A 75 17.58 15.74 -7.99
N ILE A 76 18.24 16.11 -9.09
CA ILE A 76 19.53 15.54 -9.51
C ILE A 76 20.46 16.71 -9.76
N ILE A 77 21.67 16.66 -9.17
CA ILE A 77 22.73 17.66 -9.34
C ILE A 77 23.80 17.06 -10.23
N ASP A 78 24.12 17.73 -11.30
CA ASP A 78 25.17 17.31 -12.25
C ASP A 78 26.53 17.26 -11.57
N ALA A 79 27.43 16.43 -12.11
CA ALA A 79 28.82 16.40 -11.72
C ALA A 79 29.52 17.69 -12.13
N THR A 80 30.06 18.42 -11.15
CA THR A 80 30.80 19.66 -11.35
C THR A 80 32.09 19.66 -10.52
N GLU A 81 33.08 20.49 -10.84
CA GLU A 81 34.27 20.64 -10.01
C GLU A 81 33.94 21.05 -8.57
N SER A 82 32.90 21.86 -8.38
CA SER A 82 32.46 22.35 -7.06
C SER A 82 31.87 21.26 -6.17
N ASN A 83 31.36 20.15 -6.74
CA ASN A 83 30.82 19.02 -5.99
C ASN A 83 31.67 17.75 -6.06
N GLY A 84 32.96 17.89 -6.49
CA GLY A 84 33.91 16.79 -6.58
C GLY A 84 33.67 15.87 -7.78
N ASN A 85 33.10 16.38 -8.85
CA ASN A 85 32.79 15.67 -10.10
C ASN A 85 31.91 14.42 -9.91
N MET A 86 30.97 14.49 -8.97
CA MET A 86 30.05 13.39 -8.68
C MET A 86 28.61 13.82 -8.78
N VAL A 87 27.82 13.10 -9.58
CA VAL A 87 26.36 13.29 -9.64
C VAL A 87 25.75 13.03 -8.28
N THR A 88 24.78 13.86 -7.90
CA THR A 88 24.12 13.76 -6.59
C THR A 88 22.60 13.67 -6.76
N ILE A 89 21.98 12.64 -6.19
CA ILE A 89 20.53 12.56 -6.00
C ILE A 89 20.16 13.33 -4.75
N ASP A 90 19.21 14.24 -4.84
CA ASP A 90 18.70 15.03 -3.73
C ASP A 90 17.28 14.61 -3.37
N GLU A 91 17.07 14.22 -2.13
CA GLU A 91 15.77 13.88 -1.57
C GLU A 91 15.41 14.90 -0.50
N ILE A 92 14.31 15.63 -0.70
CA ILE A 92 13.88 16.75 0.14
C ILE A 92 12.78 16.29 1.09
N LYS A 93 12.93 16.59 2.38
CA LYS A 93 11.93 16.27 3.41
C LYS A 93 11.64 17.45 4.30
N GLY A 94 10.38 17.88 4.30
CA GLY A 94 9.88 18.84 5.29
C GLY A 94 9.70 18.21 6.67
N THR A 95 9.99 18.96 7.72
CA THR A 95 9.80 18.52 9.10
C THR A 95 9.41 19.69 10.01
N TYR A 96 8.62 19.41 11.05
CA TYR A 96 8.35 20.36 12.15
C TYR A 96 9.31 20.18 13.33
N ARG A 97 10.23 19.19 13.25
CA ARG A 97 11.24 18.99 14.29
C ARG A 97 12.35 20.03 14.15
N GLU A 98 12.90 20.42 15.29
CA GLU A 98 14.10 21.25 15.35
C GLU A 98 15.24 20.57 14.58
N ILE A 99 15.77 21.24 13.58
CA ILE A 99 16.74 20.69 12.62
C ILE A 99 18.01 20.16 13.31
N HIS A 100 18.50 20.86 14.32
CA HIS A 100 19.72 20.47 15.04
C HIS A 100 19.58 19.14 15.80
N ARG A 101 18.35 18.72 16.15
CA ARG A 101 18.08 17.44 16.81
C ARG A 101 18.11 16.24 15.85
N ILE A 102 18.05 16.47 14.55
CA ILE A 102 18.16 15.41 13.55
C ILE A 102 19.65 15.09 13.39
N LYS A 103 20.10 13.94 13.90
CA LYS A 103 21.51 13.55 13.87
C LYS A 103 21.89 12.72 12.65
N GLU A 104 20.93 12.02 12.06
CA GLU A 104 21.09 11.14 10.90
C GLU A 104 19.85 11.15 10.04
N ALA A 105 19.97 10.73 8.78
CA ALA A 105 18.81 10.56 7.92
C ALA A 105 17.96 9.37 8.36
N GLN A 106 16.64 9.52 8.24
CA GLN A 106 15.74 8.38 8.45
C GLN A 106 15.98 7.32 7.37
N GLN A 107 16.00 6.07 7.78
CA GLN A 107 16.31 4.95 6.90
C GLN A 107 15.39 4.90 5.67
N VAL A 108 14.09 5.15 5.82
CA VAL A 108 13.13 5.15 4.72
C VAL A 108 13.41 6.27 3.69
N HIS A 109 13.87 7.44 4.13
CA HIS A 109 14.23 8.54 3.22
C HIS A 109 15.51 8.24 2.46
N LEU A 110 16.51 7.70 3.16
CA LEU A 110 17.75 7.25 2.52
C LEU A 110 17.48 6.12 1.53
N ALA A 111 16.63 5.16 1.88
CA ALA A 111 16.24 4.07 0.98
C ALA A 111 15.52 4.56 -0.28
N GLN A 112 14.64 5.56 -0.16
CA GLN A 112 13.98 6.17 -1.30
C GLN A 112 14.99 6.80 -2.26
N ALA A 113 15.92 7.60 -1.72
CA ALA A 113 17.00 8.22 -2.50
C ALA A 113 17.96 7.18 -3.08
N SER A 114 18.24 6.08 -2.37
CA SER A 114 19.09 4.98 -2.84
C SER A 114 18.49 4.26 -4.05
N CYS A 115 17.16 4.07 -4.09
CA CYS A 115 16.49 3.55 -5.28
C CYS A 115 16.70 4.47 -6.49
N TYR A 116 16.49 5.78 -6.31
CA TYR A 116 16.69 6.74 -7.39
C TYR A 116 18.15 6.81 -7.83
N ALA A 117 19.09 6.77 -6.88
CA ALA A 117 20.52 6.74 -7.16
C ALA A 117 20.91 5.50 -7.99
N TYR A 118 20.41 4.33 -7.61
CA TYR A 118 20.62 3.11 -8.36
C TYR A 118 20.06 3.19 -9.78
N PHE A 119 18.81 3.64 -9.95
CA PHE A 119 18.18 3.73 -11.26
C PHE A 119 18.91 4.69 -12.18
N TYR A 120 19.25 5.88 -11.67
CA TYR A 120 19.97 6.88 -12.43
C TYR A 120 21.39 6.43 -12.77
N ALA A 121 22.15 5.94 -11.79
CA ALA A 121 23.52 5.48 -12.02
C ALA A 121 23.58 4.34 -13.05
N LYS A 122 22.62 3.43 -13.02
CA LYS A 122 22.53 2.33 -13.99
C LYS A 122 22.17 2.83 -15.40
N GLN A 123 21.26 3.81 -15.51
CA GLN A 123 20.88 4.41 -16.80
C GLN A 123 21.99 5.24 -17.43
N GLN A 124 22.84 5.89 -16.59
CA GLN A 124 23.93 6.75 -17.03
C GLN A 124 25.31 6.06 -16.99
N GLU A 125 25.35 4.75 -16.71
CA GLU A 125 26.58 3.95 -16.62
C GLU A 125 27.62 4.53 -15.66
N LEU A 126 27.15 5.14 -14.52
CA LEU A 126 28.03 5.69 -13.50
C LEU A 126 28.61 4.60 -12.61
N SER A 127 29.89 4.73 -12.23
CA SER A 127 30.55 3.81 -11.29
C SER A 127 30.23 4.12 -9.81
N ALA A 128 29.94 5.38 -9.50
CA ALA A 128 29.60 5.87 -8.17
C ALA A 128 28.65 7.07 -8.26
N ILE A 129 27.88 7.31 -7.19
CA ILE A 129 26.93 8.40 -7.11
C ILE A 129 26.79 8.85 -5.65
N ARG A 130 26.53 10.12 -5.45
CA ARG A 130 26.24 10.70 -4.12
C ARG A 130 24.74 10.81 -3.91
N ILE A 131 24.33 10.65 -2.65
CA ILE A 131 22.98 10.92 -2.17
C ILE A 131 23.05 12.08 -1.19
N ARG A 132 22.17 13.05 -1.34
CA ARG A 132 21.95 14.13 -0.39
C ARG A 132 20.50 14.00 0.15
N ILE A 133 20.36 13.92 1.48
CA ILE A 133 19.05 14.06 2.12
C ILE A 133 18.97 15.47 2.68
N THR A 134 18.02 16.23 2.15
CA THR A 134 17.80 17.63 2.51
C THR A 134 16.59 17.74 3.44
N TYR A 135 16.82 17.95 4.73
CA TYR A 135 15.74 18.29 5.69
C TYR A 135 15.53 19.78 5.73
N CYS A 136 14.27 20.20 5.70
CA CYS A 136 13.85 21.59 5.88
C CYS A 136 12.84 21.69 7.01
N ASN A 137 13.09 22.56 8.00
CA ASN A 137 12.07 22.91 8.97
C ASN A 137 10.98 23.73 8.28
N MET A 138 9.72 23.30 8.40
CA MET A 138 8.61 23.92 7.67
C MET A 138 8.19 25.28 8.22
N GLU A 139 8.62 25.62 9.45
CA GLU A 139 8.32 26.91 10.09
C GLU A 139 9.47 27.92 9.91
N THR A 140 10.72 27.46 10.15
CA THR A 140 11.90 28.35 10.14
C THR A 140 12.63 28.37 8.79
N GLU A 141 12.32 27.46 7.88
CA GLU A 141 13.01 27.22 6.60
C GLU A 141 14.50 26.87 6.76
N GLU A 142 14.93 26.51 7.97
CA GLU A 142 16.30 26.08 8.24
C GLU A 142 16.56 24.73 7.55
N LEU A 143 17.74 24.60 6.91
CA LEU A 143 18.13 23.42 6.13
C LEU A 143 19.23 22.63 6.84
N LYS A 144 19.16 21.31 6.69
CA LYS A 144 20.21 20.37 7.08
C LYS A 144 20.42 19.31 6.04
N TYR A 145 21.66 19.05 5.73
CA TYR A 145 22.06 18.12 4.70
C TYR A 145 22.80 16.92 5.30
N PHE A 146 22.47 15.72 4.78
CA PHE A 146 23.24 14.50 5.02
C PHE A 146 23.70 13.95 3.69
N HIS A 147 25.00 13.64 3.58
CA HIS A 147 25.63 13.15 2.37
C HIS A 147 26.09 11.71 2.55
N TYR A 148 25.85 10.89 1.53
CA TYR A 148 26.29 9.51 1.44
C TYR A 148 26.83 9.28 0.05
N GLU A 149 27.88 8.46 -0.06
CA GLU A 149 28.47 8.09 -1.34
C GLU A 149 28.45 6.57 -1.47
N TYR A 150 28.03 6.11 -2.64
CA TYR A 150 27.91 4.69 -2.92
C TYR A 150 28.47 4.38 -4.30
N THR A 151 29.11 3.23 -4.43
CA THR A 151 29.35 2.61 -5.73
C THR A 151 28.08 2.02 -6.28
N ILE A 152 27.98 1.91 -7.62
CA ILE A 152 26.82 1.26 -8.26
C ILE A 152 26.64 -0.18 -7.76
N ARG A 153 27.72 -0.90 -7.45
CA ARG A 153 27.68 -2.27 -6.96
C ARG A 153 27.04 -2.37 -5.55
N GLU A 154 27.36 -1.44 -4.67
CA GLU A 154 26.74 -1.38 -3.33
C GLU A 154 25.24 -1.12 -3.43
N LEU A 155 24.83 -0.16 -4.27
CA LEU A 155 23.42 0.14 -4.51
C LEU A 155 22.68 -1.01 -5.17
N GLU A 156 23.30 -1.70 -6.13
CA GLU A 156 22.72 -2.88 -6.78
C GLU A 156 22.47 -4.01 -5.78
N ASN A 157 23.47 -4.35 -4.97
CA ASN A 157 23.34 -5.40 -3.96
C ASN A 157 22.21 -5.06 -2.97
N TRP A 158 22.23 -3.84 -2.43
CA TRP A 158 21.19 -3.38 -1.51
C TRP A 158 19.79 -3.38 -2.15
N PHE A 159 19.66 -2.88 -3.38
CA PHE A 159 18.38 -2.85 -4.09
C PHE A 159 17.84 -4.26 -4.38
N MET A 160 18.73 -5.19 -4.72
CA MET A 160 18.34 -6.59 -4.93
C MET A 160 17.87 -7.28 -3.64
N GLU A 161 18.38 -6.90 -2.47
CA GLU A 161 17.82 -7.37 -1.18
C GLU A 161 16.40 -6.86 -0.96
N ILE A 162 16.13 -5.59 -1.27
CA ILE A 162 14.77 -5.01 -1.20
C ILE A 162 13.81 -5.75 -2.16
N ILE A 163 14.22 -5.97 -3.40
CA ILE A 163 13.42 -6.69 -4.40
C ILE A 163 13.18 -8.13 -3.97
N ASN A 164 14.18 -8.84 -3.48
CA ASN A 164 14.03 -10.21 -2.98
C ASN A 164 13.05 -10.29 -1.81
N SER A 165 13.07 -9.29 -0.92
CA SER A 165 12.11 -9.18 0.18
C SER A 165 10.68 -8.91 -0.31
N TYR A 166 10.52 -8.18 -1.42
CA TYR A 166 9.22 -7.90 -2.03
C TYR A 166 8.69 -9.06 -2.88
N ARG A 167 9.56 -9.90 -3.43
CA ARG A 167 9.18 -10.99 -4.37
C ARG A 167 8.09 -11.91 -3.83
N ARG A 168 8.13 -12.30 -2.55
CA ARG A 168 7.09 -13.16 -1.96
C ARG A 168 5.67 -12.59 -2.14
N TRP A 169 5.53 -11.26 -2.12
CA TRP A 169 4.27 -10.55 -2.33
C TRP A 169 3.86 -10.51 -3.80
N ALA A 170 4.83 -10.31 -4.67
CA ALA A 170 4.63 -10.32 -6.12
C ALA A 170 4.28 -11.72 -6.63
N ASP A 171 4.99 -12.75 -6.15
CA ASP A 171 4.70 -14.16 -6.44
C ASP A 171 3.26 -14.52 -6.01
N PHE A 172 2.91 -14.17 -4.77
CA PHE A 172 1.55 -14.34 -4.28
C PHE A 172 0.52 -13.62 -5.16
N GLN A 173 0.74 -12.37 -5.51
CA GLN A 173 -0.19 -11.58 -6.32
C GLN A 173 -0.40 -12.19 -7.71
N TYR A 174 0.67 -12.68 -8.34
CA TYR A 174 0.62 -13.36 -9.62
C TYR A 174 -0.21 -14.66 -9.56
N GLU A 175 0.11 -15.53 -8.61
CA GLU A 175 -0.58 -16.81 -8.43
C GLU A 175 -2.05 -16.59 -8.04
N TRP A 176 -2.30 -15.69 -7.10
CA TRP A 176 -3.65 -15.38 -6.63
C TRP A 176 -4.54 -14.86 -7.74
N GLN A 177 -4.05 -13.99 -8.60
CA GLN A 177 -4.81 -13.48 -9.74
C GLN A 177 -5.28 -14.61 -10.66
N GLY A 178 -4.41 -15.56 -10.95
CA GLY A 178 -4.75 -16.72 -11.77
C GLY A 178 -5.84 -17.59 -11.14
N LEU A 179 -5.65 -17.97 -9.88
CA LEU A 179 -6.62 -18.78 -9.10
C LEU A 179 -7.99 -18.08 -8.98
N ARG A 180 -7.99 -16.80 -8.63
CA ARG A 180 -9.21 -15.99 -8.53
C ARG A 180 -9.97 -15.97 -9.85
N GLN A 181 -9.31 -15.61 -10.94
CA GLN A 181 -9.92 -15.52 -12.26
C GLN A 181 -10.51 -16.85 -12.72
N GLN A 182 -9.80 -17.95 -12.50
CA GLN A 182 -10.28 -19.29 -12.84
C GLN A 182 -11.53 -19.66 -12.02
N SER A 183 -11.52 -19.39 -10.70
CA SER A 183 -12.67 -19.70 -9.84
C SER A 183 -13.92 -18.89 -10.20
N ILE A 184 -13.75 -17.60 -10.54
CA ILE A 184 -14.86 -16.73 -10.93
C ILE A 184 -15.51 -17.18 -12.26
N LYS A 185 -14.74 -17.68 -13.21
CA LYS A 185 -15.28 -18.20 -14.48
C LYS A 185 -16.31 -19.31 -14.26
N GLN A 186 -16.05 -20.21 -13.31
CA GLN A 186 -16.91 -21.35 -12.98
C GLN A 186 -18.11 -21.01 -12.10
N LEU A 187 -18.08 -19.81 -11.46
CA LEU A 187 -19.13 -19.40 -10.53
C LEU A 187 -20.47 -19.22 -11.23
N VAL A 188 -21.52 -19.82 -10.68
CA VAL A 188 -22.92 -19.68 -11.15
C VAL A 188 -23.78 -19.04 -10.06
N PHE A 189 -24.92 -18.45 -10.46
CA PHE A 189 -25.86 -17.90 -9.48
C PHE A 189 -26.42 -19.07 -8.65
N PRO A 190 -26.39 -18.97 -7.29
CA PRO A 190 -26.57 -20.15 -6.43
C PRO A 190 -28.01 -20.62 -6.27
N PHE A 191 -29.00 -19.88 -6.80
CA PHE A 191 -30.41 -20.17 -6.63
C PHE A 191 -31.18 -20.02 -7.95
N PRO A 192 -32.36 -20.62 -8.08
CA PRO A 192 -33.35 -20.19 -9.10
C PRO A 192 -33.65 -18.71 -8.91
N TYR A 193 -33.66 -17.94 -9.99
CA TYR A 193 -33.98 -16.53 -9.92
C TYR A 193 -35.44 -16.30 -9.48
N ARG A 194 -35.61 -15.40 -8.54
CA ARG A 194 -36.91 -14.85 -8.20
C ARG A 194 -37.39 -13.85 -9.25
N GLU A 195 -38.68 -13.51 -9.25
CA GLU A 195 -39.19 -12.47 -10.11
C GLU A 195 -38.40 -11.14 -9.95
N GLY A 196 -38.07 -10.51 -11.04
CA GLY A 196 -37.24 -9.28 -11.08
C GLY A 196 -35.77 -9.44 -10.72
N GLN A 197 -35.34 -10.54 -10.06
CA GLN A 197 -33.99 -10.73 -9.58
C GLN A 197 -32.99 -10.88 -10.72
N LYS A 198 -33.33 -11.57 -11.80
CA LYS A 198 -32.48 -11.70 -12.98
C LYS A 198 -32.18 -10.35 -13.62
N ASN A 199 -33.19 -9.49 -13.71
CA ASN A 199 -33.06 -8.14 -14.26
C ASN A 199 -32.09 -7.32 -13.38
N LEU A 200 -32.24 -7.39 -12.05
CA LEU A 200 -31.34 -6.72 -11.10
C LEU A 200 -29.89 -7.14 -11.28
N VAL A 201 -29.60 -8.45 -11.33
CA VAL A 201 -28.27 -9.00 -11.58
C VAL A 201 -27.70 -8.46 -12.89
N THR A 202 -28.51 -8.47 -13.96
CA THR A 202 -28.10 -7.99 -15.29
C THR A 202 -27.79 -6.49 -15.27
N TYR A 203 -28.62 -5.67 -14.63
CA TYR A 203 -28.39 -4.23 -14.54
C TYR A 203 -27.13 -3.88 -13.74
N VAL A 204 -26.87 -4.56 -12.63
CA VAL A 204 -25.64 -4.36 -11.84
C VAL A 204 -24.41 -4.71 -12.71
N TYR A 205 -24.42 -5.87 -13.36
CA TYR A 205 -23.32 -6.29 -14.23
C TYR A 205 -23.07 -5.27 -15.35
N GLN A 206 -24.11 -4.89 -16.10
CA GLN A 206 -24.00 -3.93 -17.21
C GLN A 206 -23.52 -2.57 -16.74
N THR A 207 -23.96 -2.13 -15.56
CA THR A 207 -23.54 -0.86 -14.96
C THR A 207 -22.04 -0.84 -14.71
N ILE A 208 -21.49 -1.91 -14.14
CA ILE A 208 -20.05 -2.05 -13.91
C ILE A 208 -19.30 -2.15 -15.25
N TYR A 209 -19.80 -2.98 -16.17
CA TYR A 209 -19.22 -3.17 -17.48
C TYR A 209 -19.06 -1.85 -18.24
N HIS A 210 -20.09 -0.98 -18.21
CA HIS A 210 -20.13 0.31 -18.88
C HIS A 210 -19.61 1.48 -18.02
N ARG A 211 -19.08 1.21 -16.79
CA ARG A 211 -18.57 2.23 -15.86
C ARG A 211 -19.61 3.33 -15.54
N LYS A 212 -20.88 2.92 -15.34
CA LYS A 212 -21.99 3.81 -15.03
C LYS A 212 -22.32 3.78 -13.54
N LYS A 213 -23.26 4.61 -13.12
CA LYS A 213 -23.90 4.62 -11.80
C LYS A 213 -25.28 3.99 -11.90
N LEU A 214 -25.69 3.24 -10.87
CA LEU A 214 -27.00 2.59 -10.78
C LEU A 214 -27.62 2.90 -9.43
N PHE A 215 -28.85 3.39 -9.45
CA PHE A 215 -29.70 3.52 -8.27
C PHE A 215 -30.79 2.46 -8.36
N ILE A 216 -30.99 1.71 -7.26
CA ILE A 216 -31.89 0.57 -7.23
C ILE A 216 -32.85 0.74 -6.07
N GLU A 217 -34.13 0.71 -6.36
CA GLU A 217 -35.19 0.48 -5.38
C GLU A 217 -35.71 -0.93 -5.55
N ALA A 218 -35.66 -1.73 -4.50
CA ALA A 218 -36.16 -3.11 -4.52
C ALA A 218 -36.73 -3.50 -3.18
N PRO A 219 -37.84 -4.26 -3.15
CA PRO A 219 -38.50 -4.67 -1.91
C PRO A 219 -37.61 -5.56 -1.06
N THR A 220 -37.97 -5.72 0.21
CA THR A 220 -37.28 -6.69 1.10
C THR A 220 -37.53 -8.12 0.59
N GLY A 221 -36.53 -9.00 0.79
CA GLY A 221 -36.69 -10.42 0.44
C GLY A 221 -36.33 -10.80 -0.99
N VAL A 222 -36.10 -9.86 -1.91
CA VAL A 222 -35.66 -10.18 -3.30
C VAL A 222 -34.20 -10.66 -3.42
N GLY A 223 -33.45 -10.70 -2.33
CA GLY A 223 -32.04 -11.09 -2.35
C GLY A 223 -31.13 -10.02 -2.89
N LYS A 224 -31.31 -8.74 -2.47
CA LYS A 224 -30.47 -7.61 -2.93
C LYS A 224 -28.98 -7.87 -2.83
N THR A 225 -28.49 -8.40 -1.70
CA THR A 225 -27.06 -8.63 -1.46
C THR A 225 -26.43 -9.57 -2.49
N ILE A 226 -27.00 -10.75 -2.70
CA ILE A 226 -26.48 -11.70 -3.70
C ILE A 226 -26.63 -11.15 -5.12
N SER A 227 -27.68 -10.38 -5.39
CA SER A 227 -27.93 -9.78 -6.71
C SER A 227 -27.04 -8.59 -7.03
N THR A 228 -26.31 -8.06 -6.05
CA THR A 228 -25.28 -7.04 -6.25
C THR A 228 -23.87 -7.64 -6.16
N VAL A 229 -23.61 -8.51 -5.19
CA VAL A 229 -22.27 -9.12 -4.97
C VAL A 229 -21.89 -10.07 -6.12
N PHE A 230 -22.78 -11.00 -6.50
CA PHE A 230 -22.47 -11.97 -7.54
C PHE A 230 -22.11 -11.32 -8.90
N PRO A 231 -22.89 -10.40 -9.47
CA PRO A 231 -22.55 -9.77 -10.74
C PRO A 231 -21.29 -8.87 -10.64
N SER A 232 -21.03 -8.30 -9.47
CA SER A 232 -19.78 -7.53 -9.24
C SER A 232 -18.55 -8.43 -9.29
N ILE A 233 -18.62 -9.63 -8.69
CA ILE A 233 -17.57 -10.63 -8.76
C ILE A 233 -17.41 -11.12 -10.20
N LYS A 234 -18.49 -11.40 -10.94
CA LYS A 234 -18.42 -11.80 -12.35
C LYS A 234 -17.74 -10.73 -13.21
N ALA A 235 -18.09 -9.45 -13.02
CA ALA A 235 -17.47 -8.33 -13.71
C ALA A 235 -15.96 -8.20 -13.37
N MET A 236 -15.57 -8.43 -12.10
CA MET A 236 -14.17 -8.50 -11.68
C MET A 236 -13.44 -9.62 -12.43
N GLY A 237 -14.06 -10.80 -12.57
CA GLY A 237 -13.50 -11.92 -13.31
C GLY A 237 -13.23 -11.61 -14.78
N GLU A 238 -13.90 -10.62 -15.35
CA GLU A 238 -13.71 -10.14 -16.72
C GLU A 238 -12.82 -8.87 -16.79
N GLY A 239 -12.13 -8.54 -15.69
CA GLY A 239 -11.23 -7.40 -15.65
C GLY A 239 -11.92 -6.02 -15.64
N LYS A 240 -13.23 -5.96 -15.31
CA LYS A 240 -14.00 -4.71 -15.28
C LYS A 240 -13.87 -3.96 -13.96
N GLY A 241 -13.19 -4.53 -12.98
CA GLY A 241 -12.84 -3.96 -11.69
C GLY A 241 -11.77 -4.78 -11.01
N GLN A 242 -10.98 -4.16 -10.16
CA GLN A 242 -9.90 -4.84 -9.42
C GLN A 242 -10.30 -5.15 -7.98
N ARG A 243 -11.20 -4.34 -7.40
CA ARG A 243 -11.59 -4.41 -5.99
C ARG A 243 -13.04 -4.00 -5.82
N ILE A 244 -13.72 -4.63 -4.86
CA ILE A 244 -15.11 -4.33 -4.50
C ILE A 244 -15.13 -3.71 -3.10
N PHE A 245 -15.77 -2.55 -2.97
CA PHE A 245 -16.11 -1.95 -1.68
C PHE A 245 -17.60 -2.14 -1.43
N TYR A 246 -17.95 -2.92 -0.40
CA TYR A 246 -19.31 -3.12 0.05
C TYR A 246 -19.57 -2.28 1.30
N LEU A 247 -20.16 -1.12 1.10
CA LEU A 247 -20.41 -0.16 2.16
C LEU A 247 -21.82 -0.35 2.74
N THR A 248 -21.90 -0.46 4.06
CA THR A 248 -23.20 -0.62 4.75
C THR A 248 -23.30 0.27 5.99
N ALA A 249 -24.50 0.76 6.26
CA ALA A 249 -24.77 1.56 7.45
C ALA A 249 -25.07 0.71 8.71
N LYS A 250 -25.25 -0.61 8.57
CA LYS A 250 -25.70 -1.50 9.66
C LYS A 250 -24.85 -2.75 9.76
N THR A 251 -24.45 -3.11 10.97
CA THR A 251 -23.66 -4.33 11.25
C THR A 251 -24.31 -5.61 10.70
N ILE A 252 -25.64 -5.74 10.82
CA ILE A 252 -26.37 -6.92 10.32
C ILE A 252 -26.22 -7.09 8.79
N THR A 253 -26.10 -5.99 8.05
CA THR A 253 -25.93 -6.05 6.60
C THR A 253 -24.52 -6.54 6.22
N ARG A 254 -23.51 -6.29 7.06
CA ARG A 254 -22.16 -6.86 6.90
C ARG A 254 -22.17 -8.39 7.04
N THR A 255 -22.90 -8.90 8.03
CA THR A 255 -23.07 -10.36 8.20
C THR A 255 -23.70 -10.98 6.96
N VAL A 256 -24.76 -10.38 6.41
CA VAL A 256 -25.41 -10.87 5.18
C VAL A 256 -24.45 -10.86 3.97
N ALA A 257 -23.58 -9.86 3.88
CA ALA A 257 -22.55 -9.84 2.81
C ALA A 257 -21.52 -10.98 2.98
N ASN A 258 -21.05 -11.21 4.21
CA ASN A 258 -20.16 -12.34 4.52
C ASN A 258 -20.82 -13.69 4.24
N ASP A 259 -22.06 -13.90 4.70
CA ASP A 259 -22.81 -15.14 4.44
C ASP A 259 -22.99 -15.38 2.93
N THR A 260 -23.19 -14.30 2.18
CA THR A 260 -23.25 -14.36 0.71
C THR A 260 -21.94 -14.84 0.12
N LEU A 261 -20.79 -14.33 0.59
CA LEU A 261 -19.48 -14.80 0.14
C LEU A 261 -19.21 -16.26 0.53
N GLU A 262 -19.58 -16.65 1.76
CA GLU A 262 -19.45 -18.05 2.20
C GLU A 262 -20.31 -19.01 1.34
N LEU A 263 -21.50 -18.58 0.97
CA LEU A 263 -22.33 -19.33 0.03
C LEU A 263 -21.64 -19.51 -1.33
N LEU A 264 -21.00 -18.46 -1.85
CA LEU A 264 -20.28 -18.52 -3.13
C LEU A 264 -18.99 -19.33 -3.02
N ARG A 265 -18.29 -19.29 -1.86
CA ARG A 265 -17.11 -20.13 -1.59
C ARG A 265 -17.42 -21.62 -1.60
N LYS A 266 -18.66 -22.03 -1.24
CA LYS A 266 -19.12 -23.42 -1.39
C LYS A 266 -19.13 -23.89 -2.86
N GLN A 267 -19.11 -22.96 -3.82
CA GLN A 267 -18.92 -23.25 -5.25
C GLN A 267 -17.46 -23.09 -5.69
N MET A 268 -16.52 -23.23 -4.76
CA MET A 268 -15.07 -23.13 -5.00
C MET A 268 -14.60 -21.73 -5.41
N LEU A 269 -15.36 -20.68 -5.10
CA LEU A 269 -14.91 -19.30 -5.30
C LEU A 269 -13.66 -19.01 -4.46
N ARG A 270 -12.60 -18.59 -5.11
CA ARG A 270 -11.40 -18.05 -4.47
C ARG A 270 -11.48 -16.52 -4.54
N LEU A 271 -11.77 -15.90 -3.42
CA LEU A 271 -11.90 -14.44 -3.29
C LEU A 271 -11.51 -14.04 -1.87
N LYS A 272 -10.54 -13.17 -1.75
CA LYS A 272 -10.15 -12.63 -0.45
C LYS A 272 -11.06 -11.50 -0.03
N SER A 273 -11.63 -11.60 1.17
CA SER A 273 -12.47 -10.55 1.72
C SER A 273 -12.03 -10.16 3.12
N VAL A 274 -12.16 -8.88 3.44
CA VAL A 274 -11.92 -8.34 4.77
C VAL A 274 -13.18 -7.63 5.27
N THR A 275 -13.53 -7.87 6.55
CA THR A 275 -14.55 -7.11 7.24
C THR A 275 -13.90 -6.13 8.20
N LEU A 276 -13.94 -4.85 7.86
CA LEU A 276 -13.38 -3.80 8.71
C LEU A 276 -14.25 -3.61 9.95
N THR A 277 -13.60 -3.69 11.11
CA THR A 277 -14.24 -3.54 12.41
C THR A 277 -13.68 -2.28 13.08
N ALA A 278 -14.55 -1.50 13.70
CA ALA A 278 -14.15 -0.29 14.41
C ALA A 278 -13.17 -0.63 15.54
N LYS A 279 -12.22 0.28 15.78
CA LYS A 279 -11.10 0.09 16.70
C LYS A 279 -11.55 -0.33 18.11
N ASP A 280 -12.57 0.32 18.62
CA ASP A 280 -13.16 0.04 19.95
C ASP A 280 -13.71 -1.38 20.08
N LYS A 281 -14.00 -2.06 18.98
CA LYS A 281 -14.56 -3.41 18.95
C LYS A 281 -13.54 -4.50 18.71
N ILE A 282 -12.42 -4.20 18.07
CA ILE A 282 -11.38 -5.20 17.71
C ILE A 282 -10.14 -5.08 18.59
N CYS A 283 -9.97 -3.99 19.33
CA CYS A 283 -8.81 -3.79 20.18
C CYS A 283 -8.80 -4.80 21.34
N PHE A 284 -7.62 -5.35 21.64
CA PHE A 284 -7.42 -6.27 22.75
C PHE A 284 -7.37 -5.58 24.14
N ILE A 285 -7.30 -4.25 24.17
CA ILE A 285 -7.17 -3.43 25.37
C ILE A 285 -8.35 -2.47 25.44
N GLU A 286 -9.06 -2.46 26.56
CA GLU A 286 -10.29 -1.68 26.75
C GLU A 286 -10.05 -0.17 26.77
N GLU A 287 -8.98 0.28 27.46
CA GLU A 287 -8.57 1.69 27.49
C GLU A 287 -7.28 1.86 26.68
N THR A 288 -7.41 2.37 25.46
CA THR A 288 -6.33 2.31 24.49
C THR A 288 -5.55 3.60 24.36
N GLU A 289 -4.44 3.66 25.06
CA GLU A 289 -3.32 4.50 24.66
C GLU A 289 -2.47 3.71 23.63
N CYS A 290 -2.55 4.11 22.34
CA CYS A 290 -1.83 3.45 21.26
C CYS A 290 -0.36 3.90 21.21
N ASN A 291 0.42 3.46 22.18
CA ASN A 291 1.85 3.76 22.30
C ASN A 291 2.61 2.55 22.85
N PRO A 292 3.94 2.49 22.68
CA PRO A 292 4.74 1.31 23.04
C PRO A 292 4.91 1.08 24.55
N VAL A 293 4.52 2.03 25.39
CA VAL A 293 4.59 1.91 26.85
C VAL A 293 3.36 1.18 27.39
N ASP A 294 2.18 1.60 26.94
CA ASP A 294 0.90 1.17 27.46
C ASP A 294 0.30 -0.02 26.68
N CYS A 295 0.70 -0.19 25.40
CA CYS A 295 0.16 -1.26 24.55
C CYS A 295 1.25 -2.21 24.03
N PRO A 296 1.27 -3.50 24.46
CA PRO A 296 2.24 -4.47 24.00
C PRO A 296 2.10 -4.83 22.51
N TYR A 297 0.93 -4.60 21.93
CA TYR A 297 0.67 -4.81 20.49
C TYR A 297 1.08 -3.60 19.63
N ALA A 298 1.25 -2.42 20.24
CA ALA A 298 1.81 -1.24 19.60
C ALA A 298 3.34 -1.30 19.55
N LYS A 299 3.97 -1.87 20.61
CA LYS A 299 5.42 -1.99 20.71
C LYS A 299 5.96 -2.96 19.65
N GLY A 300 6.84 -2.48 18.77
CA GLY A 300 7.44 -3.25 17.69
C GLY A 300 6.41 -3.78 16.68
N HIS A 301 5.28 -3.11 16.52
CA HIS A 301 4.24 -3.51 15.58
C HIS A 301 4.77 -3.62 14.17
N PHE A 302 5.46 -2.57 13.70
CA PHE A 302 5.95 -2.51 12.33
C PHE A 302 7.09 -3.50 12.05
N ASP A 303 7.77 -4.00 13.07
CA ASP A 303 8.80 -5.03 12.92
C ASP A 303 8.21 -6.42 12.59
N ARG A 304 6.93 -6.65 12.93
CA ARG A 304 6.27 -7.97 12.84
C ARG A 304 5.10 -8.02 11.87
N ILE A 305 4.55 -6.87 11.51
CA ILE A 305 3.28 -6.82 10.78
C ILE A 305 3.37 -7.45 9.38
N ASN A 306 4.50 -7.33 8.68
CA ASN A 306 4.65 -7.94 7.35
C ASN A 306 4.51 -9.45 7.40
N ASP A 307 5.11 -10.09 8.39
CA ASP A 307 5.00 -11.55 8.56
C ASP A 307 3.60 -11.97 9.00
N ALA A 308 2.96 -11.18 9.88
CA ALA A 308 1.58 -11.42 10.29
C ALA A 308 0.59 -11.35 9.12
N ILE A 309 0.72 -10.31 8.26
CA ILE A 309 -0.09 -10.14 7.06
C ILE A 309 0.14 -11.31 6.11
N TYR A 310 1.40 -11.66 5.85
CA TYR A 310 1.72 -12.72 4.90
C TYR A 310 1.20 -14.08 5.38
N ASP A 311 1.34 -14.39 6.68
CA ASP A 311 0.81 -15.62 7.28
C ASP A 311 -0.72 -15.71 7.11
N LEU A 312 -1.47 -14.65 7.46
CA LEU A 312 -2.92 -14.62 7.24
C LEU A 312 -3.29 -14.69 5.75
N LEU A 313 -2.54 -13.99 4.91
CA LEU A 313 -2.81 -13.87 3.48
C LEU A 313 -2.74 -15.22 2.75
N ILE A 314 -1.77 -16.08 3.09
CA ILE A 314 -1.59 -17.35 2.40
C ILE A 314 -2.50 -18.46 2.92
N HIS A 315 -3.02 -18.35 4.15
CA HIS A 315 -3.81 -19.42 4.78
C HIS A 315 -5.32 -19.18 4.69
N GLU A 316 -5.78 -17.92 4.63
CA GLU A 316 -7.20 -17.60 4.74
C GLU A 316 -7.69 -16.83 3.50
N ASP A 317 -8.96 -17.06 3.12
CA ASP A 317 -9.65 -16.27 2.08
C ASP A 317 -10.66 -15.29 2.70
N ASN A 318 -11.08 -15.53 3.95
CA ASN A 318 -11.96 -14.65 4.72
C ASN A 318 -11.21 -14.03 5.91
N PHE A 319 -10.84 -12.77 5.81
CA PHE A 319 -10.22 -12.01 6.89
C PHE A 319 -11.31 -11.46 7.81
N SER A 320 -12.02 -12.38 8.49
CA SER A 320 -13.02 -12.01 9.49
C SER A 320 -12.36 -11.40 10.72
N ARG A 321 -13.18 -10.77 11.59
CA ARG A 321 -12.68 -10.23 12.86
C ARG A 321 -11.94 -11.30 13.67
N GLU A 322 -12.52 -12.47 13.79
CA GLU A 322 -11.98 -13.59 14.58
C GLU A 322 -10.62 -14.05 14.03
N LYS A 323 -10.48 -14.13 12.70
CA LYS A 323 -9.22 -14.49 12.06
C LYS A 323 -8.16 -13.40 12.22
N ILE A 324 -8.52 -12.14 12.08
CA ILE A 324 -7.61 -11.03 12.33
C ILE A 324 -7.13 -11.04 13.79
N GLU A 325 -8.04 -11.22 14.75
CA GLU A 325 -7.69 -11.33 16.18
C GLU A 325 -6.79 -12.52 16.46
N GLU A 326 -7.06 -13.71 15.88
CA GLU A 326 -6.24 -14.91 16.01
C GLU A 326 -4.79 -14.67 15.56
N TYR A 327 -4.61 -14.16 14.34
CA TYR A 327 -3.28 -13.93 13.76
C TYR A 327 -2.56 -12.74 14.40
N ALA A 328 -3.30 -11.69 14.75
CA ALA A 328 -2.75 -10.53 15.46
C ALA A 328 -2.21 -10.93 16.85
N ALA A 329 -2.92 -11.79 17.58
CA ALA A 329 -2.44 -12.32 18.87
C ALA A 329 -1.21 -13.21 18.70
N ARG A 330 -1.19 -14.09 17.69
CA ARG A 330 -0.06 -14.99 17.36
C ARG A 330 1.23 -14.21 17.10
N HIS A 331 1.13 -13.14 16.30
CA HIS A 331 2.27 -12.31 15.91
C HIS A 331 2.50 -11.11 16.84
N LYS A 332 1.67 -10.89 17.87
CA LYS A 332 1.74 -9.76 18.80
C LYS A 332 1.71 -8.40 18.08
N VAL A 333 0.77 -8.23 17.15
CA VAL A 333 0.54 -6.98 16.40
C VAL A 333 -0.84 -6.40 16.72
N CYS A 334 -1.06 -5.12 16.43
CA CYS A 334 -2.34 -4.47 16.63
C CYS A 334 -3.39 -5.04 15.63
N PRO A 335 -4.50 -5.62 16.09
CA PRO A 335 -5.49 -6.21 15.18
C PRO A 335 -6.22 -5.16 14.32
N PHE A 336 -6.38 -3.94 14.84
CA PHE A 336 -7.00 -2.86 14.09
C PHE A 336 -6.13 -2.44 12.90
N GLU A 337 -4.85 -2.11 13.14
CA GLU A 337 -3.90 -1.75 12.07
C GLU A 337 -3.70 -2.91 11.08
N MET A 338 -3.61 -4.16 11.58
CA MET A 338 -3.55 -5.35 10.73
C MET A 338 -4.77 -5.46 9.81
N SER A 339 -5.97 -5.13 10.29
CA SER A 339 -7.18 -5.15 9.47
C SER A 339 -7.15 -4.14 8.32
N LEU A 340 -6.57 -2.95 8.57
CA LEU A 340 -6.39 -1.92 7.56
C LEU A 340 -5.35 -2.36 6.52
N ASP A 341 -4.22 -2.92 6.95
CA ASP A 341 -3.20 -3.46 6.06
C ASP A 341 -3.74 -4.61 5.21
N MET A 342 -4.52 -5.54 5.78
CA MET A 342 -5.16 -6.63 5.03
C MET A 342 -6.11 -6.14 3.95
N SER A 343 -6.69 -4.94 4.10
CA SER A 343 -7.55 -4.34 3.08
C SER A 343 -6.80 -4.05 1.76
N LEU A 344 -5.47 -3.91 1.82
CA LEU A 344 -4.64 -3.70 0.63
C LEU A 344 -4.53 -4.97 -0.23
N PHE A 345 -4.73 -6.14 0.36
CA PHE A 345 -4.65 -7.45 -0.30
C PHE A 345 -6.02 -8.09 -0.56
N ALA A 346 -7.09 -7.53 -0.02
CA ALA A 346 -8.43 -8.05 -0.21
C ALA A 346 -9.01 -7.67 -1.58
N ASP A 347 -9.73 -8.62 -2.20
CA ASP A 347 -10.52 -8.42 -3.41
C ASP A 347 -11.86 -7.71 -3.09
N MET A 348 -12.42 -7.97 -1.88
CA MET A 348 -13.64 -7.33 -1.40
C MET A 348 -13.45 -6.82 0.03
N ILE A 349 -13.79 -5.54 0.23
CA ILE A 349 -13.72 -4.86 1.52
C ILE A 349 -15.16 -4.57 1.97
N ILE A 350 -15.52 -5.06 3.16
CA ILE A 350 -16.84 -4.90 3.76
C ILE A 350 -16.71 -3.93 4.94
N CYS A 351 -17.46 -2.79 4.90
CA CYS A 351 -17.42 -1.73 5.91
C CYS A 351 -18.78 -1.55 6.61
#